data_274292482b7a42c76e69b43bc3f21e1a
#
_entry.id   274292482b7a42c76e69b43bc3f21e1a
#
_cell.length_a   1.000
_cell.length_b   1.000
_cell.length_c   1.000
_cell.angle_alpha   90.00
_cell.angle_beta   90.00
_cell.angle_gamma   90.00
#
_symmetry.space_group_name_H-M   'P 1'
#
loop_
_entity.id
_entity.type
_entity.pdbx_description
1 polymer ?
#
loop_
_entity_poly.entity_id
_entity_poly.type
_entity_poly.pdbx_seq_one_letter_code
_entity_poly.pdbx_strand_id
1 'polypeptide(L)'
;MIKEINVTEALSLNDALILDVRSEGEYNEATIPGAVNVPLLDNVERALVGTVYKKEGPAQARKLGLELVSPRLARWVEAVDRLACGRRVVLFCWRGGLRSHFAASVLDTMGFAVYRILGGYKAYRRYVNSYLGVEELPLKAVVIHGLTGVGKTALLRRLAEEGLPVLDLEGLARHRGSVYGKIGLPPSPSQKMFEGFIVRDLMAAEKKGIFIVECESRRLGNLLVPAVILRAMERGYRVLLYDTLENRVRCICQEYTRGPQQNVPALQEATSALEKYLGARRVAELNQLLAREKFDQVFSFLLTRHYDPLYKYPAEPSPDYDLCVSTADMDEAVSRVKRWIMSLPEYERVKGGELDGIGENTAGGPPGPRPVPGAG
;
A
#
# COMPACT_ATOMS: atom_id res chain seq x y z
N MET A 1 17.82 2.13 -28.27
CA MET A 1 16.72 1.23 -28.76
C MET A 1 15.76 0.98 -27.62
N ILE A 2 14.48 1.28 -27.81
CA ILE A 2 13.41 1.12 -26.81
C ILE A 2 13.19 -0.38 -26.54
N LYS A 3 13.26 -0.79 -25.26
CA LYS A 3 12.93 -2.14 -24.84
C LYS A 3 11.50 -2.18 -24.31
N GLU A 4 10.71 -3.13 -24.82
CA GLU A 4 9.38 -3.42 -24.29
C GLU A 4 9.48 -4.51 -23.23
N ILE A 5 8.95 -4.27 -22.05
CA ILE A 5 9.02 -5.18 -20.90
C ILE A 5 7.64 -5.39 -20.29
N ASN A 6 7.44 -6.53 -19.69
CA ASN A 6 6.22 -6.79 -18.91
C ASN A 6 6.29 -6.14 -17.52
N VAL A 7 5.19 -6.23 -16.75
CA VAL A 7 5.10 -5.60 -15.43
C VAL A 7 6.08 -6.22 -14.44
N THR A 8 6.24 -7.53 -14.43
CA THR A 8 7.14 -8.25 -13.51
C THR A 8 8.59 -7.84 -13.76
N GLU A 9 9.01 -7.82 -15.03
CA GLU A 9 10.34 -7.33 -15.41
C GLU A 9 10.55 -5.88 -14.99
N ALA A 10 9.54 -5.01 -15.19
CA ALA A 10 9.62 -3.60 -14.81
C ALA A 10 9.80 -3.41 -13.30
N LEU A 11 9.08 -4.19 -12.48
CA LEU A 11 9.15 -4.13 -11.01
C LEU A 11 10.44 -4.76 -10.45
N SER A 12 11.10 -5.65 -11.21
CA SER A 12 12.38 -6.27 -10.81
C SER A 12 13.61 -5.44 -11.17
N LEU A 13 13.45 -4.39 -11.98
CA LEU A 13 14.57 -3.52 -12.35
C LEU A 13 15.03 -2.67 -11.17
N ASN A 14 16.19 -3.02 -10.65
CA ASN A 14 16.87 -2.19 -9.65
C ASN A 14 17.45 -0.94 -10.34
N ASP A 15 17.50 0.19 -9.62
CA ASP A 15 18.07 1.44 -10.09
C ASP A 15 17.47 1.97 -11.41
N ALA A 16 16.14 1.99 -11.48
CA ALA A 16 15.39 2.55 -12.59
C ALA A 16 14.44 3.67 -12.10
N LEU A 17 14.30 4.72 -12.90
CA LEU A 17 13.24 5.71 -12.72
C LEU A 17 11.95 5.15 -13.34
N ILE A 18 10.93 4.90 -12.55
CA ILE A 18 9.59 4.58 -13.07
C ILE A 18 8.86 5.89 -13.36
N LEU A 19 8.52 6.12 -14.62
CA LEU A 19 7.96 7.38 -15.09
C LEU A 19 6.51 7.22 -15.56
N ASP A 20 5.60 7.90 -14.89
CA ASP A 20 4.20 7.99 -15.32
C ASP A 20 3.99 9.21 -16.20
N VAL A 21 3.73 9.00 -17.49
CA VAL A 21 3.49 10.09 -18.47
C VAL A 21 2.00 10.41 -18.64
N ARG A 22 1.14 9.91 -17.75
CA ARG A 22 -0.29 10.27 -17.71
C ARG A 22 -0.48 11.66 -17.12
N SER A 23 -1.70 12.22 -17.25
CA SER A 23 -2.03 13.49 -16.63
C SER A 23 -1.99 13.39 -15.08
N GLU A 24 -1.87 14.54 -14.42
CA GLU A 24 -1.78 14.64 -12.98
C GLU A 24 -3.00 14.02 -12.27
N GLY A 25 -4.19 14.20 -12.84
CA GLY A 25 -5.42 13.61 -12.32
C GLY A 25 -5.41 12.08 -12.39
N GLU A 26 -4.92 11.51 -13.50
CA GLU A 26 -4.76 10.06 -13.64
C GLU A 26 -3.73 9.52 -12.62
N TYR A 27 -2.63 10.24 -12.40
CA TYR A 27 -1.58 9.89 -11.44
C TYR A 27 -2.06 9.98 -10.00
N ASN A 28 -2.73 11.09 -9.64
CA ASN A 28 -3.23 11.32 -8.28
C ASN A 28 -4.34 10.33 -7.90
N GLU A 29 -5.14 9.87 -8.86
CA GLU A 29 -6.11 8.79 -8.60
C GLU A 29 -5.39 7.49 -8.19
N ALA A 30 -4.43 7.06 -9.00
CA ALA A 30 -3.54 5.93 -8.68
C ALA A 30 -2.43 5.75 -9.73
N THR A 31 -1.25 5.33 -9.26
CA THR A 31 -0.08 5.04 -10.10
C THR A 31 0.62 3.74 -9.66
N ILE A 32 1.73 3.39 -10.29
CA ILE A 32 2.64 2.35 -9.79
C ILE A 32 3.41 2.92 -8.59
N PRO A 33 3.44 2.26 -7.42
CA PRO A 33 4.19 2.73 -6.26
C PRO A 33 5.65 3.02 -6.59
N GLY A 34 6.11 4.22 -6.22
CA GLY A 34 7.46 4.71 -6.54
C GLY A 34 7.59 5.38 -7.91
N ALA A 35 6.56 5.39 -8.74
CA ALA A 35 6.58 6.14 -9.99
C ALA A 35 6.53 7.65 -9.75
N VAL A 36 7.25 8.39 -10.60
CA VAL A 36 7.23 9.86 -10.63
C VAL A 36 6.40 10.32 -11.83
N ASN A 37 5.57 11.34 -11.64
CA ASN A 37 4.75 11.88 -12.73
C ASN A 37 5.47 13.01 -13.47
N VAL A 38 5.64 12.83 -14.78
CA VAL A 38 6.02 13.90 -15.71
C VAL A 38 5.06 13.82 -16.90
N PRO A 39 3.90 14.48 -16.83
CA PRO A 39 2.84 14.32 -17.80
C PRO A 39 3.23 14.89 -19.18
N LEU A 40 2.88 14.17 -20.23
CA LEU A 40 2.94 14.69 -21.59
C LEU A 40 1.80 15.67 -21.88
N LEU A 41 0.62 15.37 -21.37
CA LEU A 41 -0.60 16.17 -21.48
C LEU A 41 -1.14 16.40 -20.06
N ASP A 42 -1.51 17.63 -19.76
CA ASP A 42 -2.22 17.95 -18.52
C ASP A 42 -3.66 17.39 -18.55
N ASN A 43 -4.43 17.64 -17.48
CA ASN A 43 -5.80 17.11 -17.39
C ASN A 43 -6.74 17.63 -18.48
N VAL A 44 -6.62 18.93 -18.81
CA VAL A 44 -7.48 19.60 -19.81
C VAL A 44 -7.14 19.12 -21.22
N GLU A 45 -5.87 19.11 -21.57
CA GLU A 45 -5.36 18.64 -22.85
C GLU A 45 -5.66 17.16 -23.08
N ARG A 46 -5.46 16.34 -22.04
CA ARG A 46 -5.82 14.90 -22.09
C ARG A 46 -7.30 14.70 -22.37
N ALA A 47 -8.18 15.50 -21.72
CA ALA A 47 -9.62 15.44 -21.97
C ALA A 47 -9.97 15.88 -23.40
N LEU A 48 -9.34 16.96 -23.87
CA LEU A 48 -9.52 17.50 -25.23
C LEU A 48 -9.09 16.47 -26.29
N VAL A 49 -7.86 15.94 -26.20
CA VAL A 49 -7.35 14.92 -27.12
C VAL A 49 -8.24 13.66 -27.09
N GLY A 50 -8.73 13.27 -25.89
CA GLY A 50 -9.64 12.15 -25.73
C GLY A 50 -11.00 12.37 -26.39
N THR A 51 -11.50 13.61 -26.43
CA THR A 51 -12.74 14.00 -27.10
C THR A 51 -12.58 13.96 -28.61
N VAL A 52 -11.50 14.54 -29.12
CA VAL A 52 -11.17 14.50 -30.56
C VAL A 52 -10.98 13.06 -31.05
N TYR A 53 -10.32 12.23 -30.25
CA TYR A 53 -10.17 10.80 -30.57
C TYR A 53 -11.51 10.10 -30.78
N LYS A 54 -12.52 10.39 -29.93
CA LYS A 54 -13.86 9.79 -30.04
C LYS A 54 -14.71 10.36 -31.19
N LYS A 55 -14.59 11.67 -31.46
CA LYS A 55 -15.43 12.36 -32.41
C LYS A 55 -14.87 12.37 -33.85
N GLU A 56 -13.57 12.53 -33.99
CA GLU A 56 -12.88 12.78 -35.25
C GLU A 56 -11.87 11.68 -35.63
N GLY A 57 -11.60 10.77 -34.68
CA GLY A 57 -10.75 9.62 -34.90
C GLY A 57 -9.29 9.81 -34.51
N PRO A 58 -8.47 8.75 -34.66
CA PRO A 58 -7.12 8.69 -34.13
C PRO A 58 -6.12 9.61 -34.83
N ALA A 59 -6.35 9.95 -36.12
CA ALA A 59 -5.43 10.80 -36.89
C ALA A 59 -5.44 12.23 -36.36
N GLN A 60 -6.62 12.82 -36.21
CA GLN A 60 -6.82 14.17 -35.66
C GLN A 60 -6.34 14.31 -34.24
N ALA A 61 -6.66 13.28 -33.40
CA ALA A 61 -6.17 13.24 -32.03
C ALA A 61 -4.64 13.21 -31.92
N ARG A 62 -3.94 12.50 -32.83
CA ARG A 62 -2.46 12.51 -32.88
C ARG A 62 -1.91 13.87 -33.26
N LYS A 63 -2.52 14.53 -34.29
CA LYS A 63 -2.11 15.87 -34.73
C LYS A 63 -2.25 16.88 -33.59
N LEU A 64 -3.42 16.94 -32.99
CA LEU A 64 -3.68 17.81 -31.83
C LEU A 64 -2.71 17.53 -30.67
N GLY A 65 -2.50 16.24 -30.30
CA GLY A 65 -1.57 15.87 -29.24
C GLY A 65 -0.14 16.33 -29.52
N LEU A 66 0.32 16.24 -30.76
CA LEU A 66 1.63 16.76 -31.20
C LEU A 66 1.70 18.27 -31.06
N GLU A 67 0.69 19.01 -31.55
CA GLU A 67 0.62 20.47 -31.45
C GLU A 67 0.69 20.96 -29.99
N LEU A 68 0.01 20.26 -29.07
CA LEU A 68 0.02 20.59 -27.64
C LEU A 68 1.35 20.30 -26.96
N VAL A 69 2.02 19.20 -27.31
CA VAL A 69 3.25 18.74 -26.62
C VAL A 69 4.50 19.43 -27.17
N SER A 70 4.57 19.69 -28.51
CA SER A 70 5.78 20.19 -29.17
C SER A 70 6.38 21.46 -28.55
N PRO A 71 5.63 22.50 -28.13
CA PRO A 71 6.21 23.72 -27.58
C PRO A 71 6.96 23.54 -26.26
N ARG A 72 6.68 22.46 -25.52
CA ARG A 72 7.28 22.21 -24.21
C ARG A 72 8.15 20.95 -24.17
N LEU A 73 8.35 20.29 -25.30
CA LEU A 73 9.04 19.00 -25.37
C LEU A 73 10.47 19.07 -24.82
N ALA A 74 11.23 20.13 -25.14
CA ALA A 74 12.56 20.33 -24.62
C ALA A 74 12.58 20.39 -23.07
N ARG A 75 11.69 21.21 -22.49
CA ARG A 75 11.56 21.33 -21.03
C ARG A 75 11.11 20.01 -20.38
N TRP A 76 10.26 19.24 -21.08
CA TRP A 76 9.82 17.93 -20.62
C TRP A 76 11.01 16.96 -20.55
N VAL A 77 11.86 16.92 -21.59
CA VAL A 77 13.09 16.10 -21.60
C VAL A 77 14.04 16.51 -20.46
N GLU A 78 14.29 17.82 -20.27
CA GLU A 78 15.12 18.33 -19.17
C GLU A 78 14.59 17.94 -17.80
N ALA A 79 13.26 17.92 -17.61
CA ALA A 79 12.65 17.48 -16.36
C ALA A 79 12.89 15.98 -16.11
N VAL A 80 12.78 15.16 -17.15
CA VAL A 80 13.07 13.72 -17.07
C VAL A 80 14.55 13.49 -16.79
N ASP A 81 15.46 14.21 -17.42
CA ASP A 81 16.91 14.09 -17.26
C ASP A 81 17.32 14.37 -15.80
N ARG A 82 16.83 15.46 -15.23
CA ARG A 82 17.09 15.79 -13.81
C ARG A 82 16.59 14.69 -12.85
N LEU A 83 15.48 14.04 -13.15
CA LEU A 83 14.93 12.97 -12.34
C LEU A 83 15.65 11.63 -12.56
N ALA A 84 16.05 11.36 -13.80
CA ALA A 84 16.73 10.12 -14.15
C ALA A 84 18.13 10.04 -13.55
N CYS A 85 18.89 11.16 -13.53
CA CYS A 85 20.27 11.19 -13.03
C CYS A 85 21.13 10.04 -13.60
N GLY A 86 21.03 9.77 -14.90
CA GLY A 86 21.74 8.66 -15.57
C GLY A 86 21.14 7.27 -15.38
N ARG A 87 20.07 7.11 -14.59
CA ARG A 87 19.38 5.84 -14.41
C ARG A 87 18.60 5.43 -15.64
N ARG A 88 18.29 4.17 -15.78
CA ARG A 88 17.32 3.64 -16.75
C ARG A 88 15.95 4.28 -16.52
N VAL A 89 15.21 4.57 -17.61
CA VAL A 89 13.87 5.14 -17.55
C VAL A 89 12.86 4.06 -17.97
N VAL A 90 12.02 3.64 -17.03
CA VAL A 90 10.89 2.74 -17.28
C VAL A 90 9.62 3.56 -17.34
N LEU A 91 9.00 3.68 -18.49
CA LEU A 91 7.85 4.56 -18.62
C LEU A 91 6.58 3.85 -19.05
N PHE A 92 5.46 4.43 -18.65
CA PHE A 92 4.13 3.90 -18.97
C PHE A 92 3.08 5.00 -19.13
N CYS A 93 2.02 4.67 -19.85
CA CYS A 93 0.77 5.42 -19.84
C CYS A 93 -0.39 4.49 -19.47
N TRP A 94 -1.64 4.88 -19.74
CA TRP A 94 -2.81 4.08 -19.33
C TRP A 94 -2.83 2.64 -19.89
N ARG A 95 -2.55 2.47 -21.21
CA ARG A 95 -2.58 1.17 -21.91
C ARG A 95 -1.27 0.83 -22.62
N GLY A 96 -0.17 1.53 -22.35
CA GLY A 96 1.06 1.35 -23.12
C GLY A 96 0.94 1.79 -24.59
N GLY A 97 0.03 2.72 -24.91
CA GLY A 97 -0.24 3.20 -26.27
C GLY A 97 0.59 4.42 -26.66
N LEU A 98 0.00 5.31 -27.48
CA LEU A 98 0.69 6.41 -28.13
C LEU A 98 1.45 7.35 -27.19
N ARG A 99 0.90 7.74 -26.04
CA ARG A 99 1.58 8.64 -25.10
C ARG A 99 2.94 8.07 -24.66
N SER A 100 2.95 6.82 -24.17
CA SER A 100 4.19 6.20 -23.74
C SER A 100 5.11 5.81 -24.90
N HIS A 101 4.57 5.51 -26.08
CA HIS A 101 5.38 5.26 -27.28
C HIS A 101 6.10 6.54 -27.74
N PHE A 102 5.38 7.64 -27.88
CA PHE A 102 5.96 8.94 -28.23
C PHE A 102 7.04 9.37 -27.21
N ALA A 103 6.72 9.33 -25.91
CA ALA A 103 7.66 9.67 -24.86
C ALA A 103 8.93 8.82 -24.93
N ALA A 104 8.78 7.50 -25.13
CA ALA A 104 9.90 6.58 -25.27
C ALA A 104 10.77 6.92 -26.48
N SER A 105 10.17 7.22 -27.64
CA SER A 105 10.90 7.56 -28.86
C SER A 105 11.71 8.85 -28.70
N VAL A 106 11.14 9.86 -28.05
CA VAL A 106 11.87 11.11 -27.77
C VAL A 106 13.07 10.84 -26.86
N LEU A 107 12.86 10.16 -25.74
CA LEU A 107 13.94 9.88 -24.80
C LEU A 107 15.03 8.97 -25.40
N ASP A 108 14.66 7.96 -26.18
CA ASP A 108 15.62 7.09 -26.90
C ASP A 108 16.48 7.91 -27.87
N THR A 109 15.86 8.82 -28.63
CA THR A 109 16.57 9.75 -29.55
C THR A 109 17.53 10.66 -28.79
N MET A 110 17.20 11.04 -27.55
CA MET A 110 18.05 11.85 -26.67
C MET A 110 19.11 11.04 -25.92
N GLY A 111 19.24 9.73 -26.21
CA GLY A 111 20.29 8.86 -25.65
C GLY A 111 19.98 8.19 -24.32
N PHE A 112 18.73 8.28 -23.82
CA PHE A 112 18.35 7.59 -22.59
C PHE A 112 18.24 6.07 -22.79
N ALA A 113 18.54 5.30 -21.76
CA ALA A 113 18.23 3.87 -21.70
C ALA A 113 16.74 3.67 -21.36
N VAL A 114 15.92 3.44 -22.38
CA VAL A 114 14.45 3.50 -22.26
C VAL A 114 13.81 2.12 -22.29
N TYR A 115 12.93 1.90 -21.32
CA TYR A 115 12.06 0.75 -21.20
C TYR A 115 10.59 1.18 -21.18
N ARG A 116 9.71 0.43 -21.84
CA ARG A 116 8.28 0.73 -21.91
C ARG A 116 7.46 -0.45 -21.39
N ILE A 117 6.58 -0.18 -20.41
CA ILE A 117 5.71 -1.24 -19.85
C ILE A 117 4.62 -1.59 -20.86
N LEU A 118 4.60 -2.84 -21.31
CA LEU A 118 3.56 -3.40 -22.16
C LEU A 118 2.19 -3.37 -21.46
N GLY A 119 1.18 -2.82 -22.15
CA GLY A 119 -0.16 -2.67 -21.58
C GLY A 119 -0.29 -1.58 -20.51
N GLY A 120 0.80 -0.91 -20.13
CA GLY A 120 0.85 0.24 -19.25
C GLY A 120 0.24 0.02 -17.86
N TYR A 121 -0.32 1.10 -17.27
CA TYR A 121 -0.96 1.05 -15.95
C TYR A 121 -2.10 0.01 -15.87
N LYS A 122 -2.84 -0.21 -16.97
CA LYS A 122 -3.89 -1.24 -17.00
C LYS A 122 -3.31 -2.65 -16.82
N ALA A 123 -2.13 -2.94 -17.37
CA ALA A 123 -1.43 -4.20 -17.15
C ALA A 123 -0.95 -4.34 -15.70
N TYR A 124 -0.39 -3.26 -15.14
CA TYR A 124 -0.02 -3.23 -13.71
C TYR A 124 -1.24 -3.51 -12.81
N ARG A 125 -2.40 -2.90 -13.06
CA ARG A 125 -3.61 -3.18 -12.27
C ARG A 125 -4.09 -4.63 -12.39
N ARG A 126 -3.97 -5.24 -13.58
CA ARG A 126 -4.25 -6.69 -13.73
C ARG A 126 -3.27 -7.53 -12.92
N TYR A 127 -1.99 -7.18 -12.94
CA TYR A 127 -0.98 -7.85 -12.13
C TYR A 127 -1.30 -7.78 -10.63
N VAL A 128 -1.60 -6.58 -10.10
CA VAL A 128 -2.00 -6.41 -8.69
C VAL A 128 -3.24 -7.23 -8.35
N ASN A 129 -4.27 -7.19 -9.20
CA ASN A 129 -5.49 -7.97 -8.98
C ASN A 129 -5.24 -9.48 -9.02
N SER A 130 -4.38 -9.96 -9.92
CA SER A 130 -3.99 -11.36 -9.99
C SER A 130 -3.20 -11.79 -8.75
N TYR A 131 -2.25 -10.97 -8.31
CA TYR A 131 -1.45 -11.23 -7.11
C TYR A 131 -2.29 -11.35 -5.84
N LEU A 132 -3.26 -10.44 -5.67
CA LEU A 132 -4.17 -10.43 -4.52
C LEU A 132 -5.39 -11.36 -4.66
N GLY A 133 -5.63 -11.87 -5.87
CA GLY A 133 -6.75 -12.75 -6.19
C GLY A 133 -6.49 -14.24 -5.93
N VAL A 134 -5.29 -14.61 -5.51
CA VAL A 134 -4.95 -15.99 -5.18
C VAL A 134 -5.67 -16.47 -3.92
N GLU A 135 -5.81 -17.77 -3.77
CA GLU A 135 -6.40 -18.35 -2.56
C GLU A 135 -5.45 -18.25 -1.37
N GLU A 136 -4.16 -18.48 -1.59
CA GLU A 136 -3.11 -18.47 -0.57
C GLU A 136 -1.85 -17.77 -1.08
N LEU A 137 -1.19 -17.00 -0.22
CA LEU A 137 0.10 -16.38 -0.52
C LEU A 137 1.23 -17.39 -0.28
N PRO A 138 2.32 -17.32 -1.06
CA PRO A 138 3.51 -18.14 -0.84
C PRO A 138 4.34 -17.65 0.37
N LEU A 139 3.73 -16.90 1.27
CA LEU A 139 4.34 -16.23 2.41
C LEU A 139 3.60 -16.58 3.69
N LYS A 140 4.33 -16.88 4.75
CA LYS A 140 3.73 -17.09 6.06
C LYS A 140 3.58 -15.75 6.81
N ALA A 141 2.39 -15.47 7.33
CA ALA A 141 2.15 -14.29 8.14
C ALA A 141 2.65 -14.48 9.57
N VAL A 142 3.27 -13.44 10.14
CA VAL A 142 3.51 -13.27 11.57
C VAL A 142 2.62 -12.14 12.06
N VAL A 143 1.58 -12.44 12.80
CA VAL A 143 0.51 -11.52 13.17
C VAL A 143 0.73 -10.97 14.57
N ILE A 144 0.88 -9.67 14.69
CA ILE A 144 1.09 -8.97 15.94
C ILE A 144 -0.27 -8.62 16.55
N HIS A 145 -0.59 -9.24 17.67
CA HIS A 145 -1.79 -9.01 18.45
C HIS A 145 -1.48 -8.18 19.70
N GLY A 146 -2.51 -7.63 20.29
CA GLY A 146 -2.43 -6.93 21.57
C GLY A 146 -3.40 -5.76 21.64
N LEU A 147 -3.73 -5.40 22.87
CA LEU A 147 -4.66 -4.31 23.18
C LEU A 147 -4.17 -2.95 22.64
N THR A 148 -5.09 -1.99 22.53
CA THR A 148 -4.76 -0.62 22.09
C THR A 148 -3.71 0.01 23.01
N GLY A 149 -2.70 0.65 22.42
CA GLY A 149 -1.63 1.34 23.16
C GLY A 149 -0.47 0.46 23.62
N VAL A 150 -0.45 -0.86 23.33
CA VAL A 150 0.71 -1.74 23.66
C VAL A 150 1.95 -1.51 22.78
N GLY A 151 1.93 -0.56 21.86
CA GLY A 151 3.11 -0.26 21.03
C GLY A 151 3.29 -1.12 19.78
N LYS A 152 2.24 -1.77 19.24
CA LYS A 152 2.32 -2.58 18.01
C LYS A 152 3.00 -1.85 16.85
N THR A 153 2.53 -0.65 16.52
CA THR A 153 3.07 0.17 15.42
C THR A 153 4.52 0.58 15.67
N ALA A 154 4.90 0.87 16.92
CA ALA A 154 6.28 1.18 17.28
C ALA A 154 7.19 -0.04 17.10
N LEU A 155 6.76 -1.23 17.50
CA LEU A 155 7.47 -2.50 17.27
C LEU A 155 7.64 -2.75 15.75
N LEU A 156 6.57 -2.67 14.97
CA LEU A 156 6.60 -2.91 13.53
C LEU A 156 7.59 -1.98 12.82
N ARG A 157 7.55 -0.67 13.16
CA ARG A 157 8.49 0.30 12.58
C ARG A 157 9.93 -0.08 12.87
N ARG A 158 10.26 -0.45 14.11
CA ARG A 158 11.62 -0.84 14.50
C ARG A 158 12.08 -2.13 13.82
N LEU A 159 11.18 -3.11 13.70
CA LEU A 159 11.47 -4.34 12.95
C LEU A 159 11.76 -4.04 11.46
N ALA A 160 11.00 -3.11 10.86
CA ALA A 160 11.24 -2.66 9.48
C ALA A 160 12.60 -1.92 9.35
N GLU A 161 12.95 -1.04 10.29
CA GLU A 161 14.26 -0.36 10.35
C GLU A 161 15.42 -1.37 10.46
N GLU A 162 15.19 -2.52 11.06
CA GLU A 162 16.14 -3.63 11.14
C GLU A 162 16.10 -4.60 9.93
N GLY A 163 15.36 -4.24 8.88
CA GLY A 163 15.31 -4.97 7.61
C GLY A 163 14.40 -6.20 7.59
N LEU A 164 13.49 -6.35 8.57
CA LEU A 164 12.47 -7.39 8.53
C LEU A 164 11.30 -6.99 7.61
N PRO A 165 10.64 -7.97 6.97
CA PRO A 165 9.58 -7.73 6.00
C PRO A 165 8.26 -7.38 6.70
N VAL A 166 8.06 -6.10 7.00
CA VAL A 166 6.85 -5.60 7.65
C VAL A 166 5.83 -5.13 6.61
N LEU A 167 4.59 -5.54 6.76
CA LEU A 167 3.41 -5.03 6.05
C LEU A 167 2.63 -4.13 7.03
N ASP A 168 2.94 -2.85 7.05
CA ASP A 168 2.27 -1.84 7.88
C ASP A 168 0.95 -1.39 7.23
N LEU A 169 -0.14 -2.14 7.47
CA LEU A 169 -1.44 -1.84 6.87
C LEU A 169 -1.99 -0.48 7.30
N GLU A 170 -1.84 -0.08 8.56
CA GLU A 170 -2.28 1.22 9.07
C GLU A 170 -1.50 2.36 8.41
N GLY A 171 -0.17 2.24 8.33
CA GLY A 171 0.69 3.22 7.66
C GLY A 171 0.38 3.34 6.17
N LEU A 172 0.19 2.23 5.46
CA LEU A 172 -0.19 2.21 4.05
C LEU A 172 -1.59 2.80 3.81
N ALA A 173 -2.54 2.58 4.73
CA ALA A 173 -3.89 3.16 4.69
C ALA A 173 -3.91 4.63 5.12
N ARG A 174 -2.89 5.11 5.81
CA ARG A 174 -2.86 6.40 6.51
C ARG A 174 -4.03 6.52 7.48
N HIS A 175 -4.25 5.44 8.26
CA HIS A 175 -5.40 5.32 9.17
C HIS A 175 -5.10 4.28 10.26
N ARG A 176 -5.23 4.65 11.54
CA ARG A 176 -4.91 3.81 12.72
C ARG A 176 -6.09 2.98 13.22
N GLY A 177 -6.96 2.49 12.36
CA GLY A 177 -8.03 1.55 12.72
C GLY A 177 -9.17 2.08 13.63
N SER A 178 -8.97 3.18 14.35
CA SER A 178 -9.93 3.72 15.33
C SER A 178 -10.65 4.98 14.85
N VAL A 179 -11.61 5.49 15.64
CA VAL A 179 -12.25 6.81 15.38
C VAL A 179 -11.24 7.96 15.39
N TYR A 180 -10.16 7.83 16.14
CA TYR A 180 -9.03 8.76 16.18
C TYR A 180 -8.03 8.53 15.05
N GLY A 181 -8.22 7.52 14.24
CA GLY A 181 -7.25 6.97 13.31
C GLY A 181 -6.75 7.91 12.22
N LYS A 182 -7.46 9.02 11.96
CA LYS A 182 -7.07 10.02 10.96
C LYS A 182 -6.32 11.22 11.53
N ILE A 183 -6.30 11.38 12.86
CA ILE A 183 -5.76 12.58 13.50
C ILE A 183 -4.26 12.67 13.23
N GLY A 184 -3.81 13.79 12.67
CA GLY A 184 -2.40 14.04 12.35
C GLY A 184 -1.85 13.26 11.16
N LEU A 185 -2.69 12.54 10.40
CA LEU A 185 -2.29 11.80 9.22
C LEU A 185 -2.74 12.50 7.92
N PRO A 186 -1.97 12.35 6.83
CA PRO A 186 -2.39 12.83 5.52
C PRO A 186 -3.61 12.04 5.01
N PRO A 187 -4.32 12.54 3.97
CA PRO A 187 -5.47 11.83 3.40
C PRO A 187 -5.15 10.39 3.02
N SER A 188 -6.10 9.48 3.26
CA SER A 188 -5.98 8.08 2.86
C SER A 188 -5.81 7.97 1.34
N PRO A 189 -5.00 7.02 0.86
CA PRO A 189 -4.86 6.77 -0.58
C PRO A 189 -6.15 6.20 -1.17
N SER A 190 -6.22 6.13 -2.50
CA SER A 190 -7.27 5.34 -3.16
C SER A 190 -7.09 3.84 -2.86
N GLN A 191 -8.19 3.06 -2.99
CA GLN A 191 -8.11 1.59 -2.85
C GLN A 191 -7.07 0.98 -3.79
N LYS A 192 -6.96 1.50 -5.03
CA LYS A 192 -5.98 1.04 -6.02
C LYS A 192 -4.54 1.27 -5.57
N MET A 193 -4.27 2.43 -4.95
CA MET A 193 -2.93 2.73 -4.40
C MET A 193 -2.61 1.86 -3.19
N PHE A 194 -3.57 1.70 -2.26
CA PHE A 194 -3.43 0.85 -1.09
C PHE A 194 -3.07 -0.59 -1.47
N GLU A 195 -3.82 -1.19 -2.42
CA GLU A 195 -3.51 -2.52 -2.96
C GLU A 195 -2.14 -2.58 -3.64
N GLY A 196 -1.76 -1.52 -4.37
CA GLY A 196 -0.45 -1.43 -4.99
C GLY A 196 0.69 -1.40 -3.98
N PHE A 197 0.54 -0.67 -2.87
CA PHE A 197 1.51 -0.65 -1.79
C PHE A 197 1.63 -2.02 -1.11
N ILE A 198 0.49 -2.68 -0.82
CA ILE A 198 0.48 -4.04 -0.25
C ILE A 198 1.28 -4.99 -1.14
N VAL A 199 1.01 -5.02 -2.46
CA VAL A 199 1.73 -5.92 -3.39
C VAL A 199 3.22 -5.60 -3.43
N ARG A 200 3.61 -4.33 -3.45
CA ARG A 200 5.02 -3.91 -3.40
C ARG A 200 5.72 -4.49 -2.16
N ASP A 201 5.11 -4.36 -0.99
CA ASP A 201 5.72 -4.77 0.27
C ASP A 201 5.75 -6.30 0.41
N LEU A 202 4.72 -7.00 -0.07
CA LEU A 202 4.70 -8.46 -0.13
C LEU A 202 5.76 -9.02 -1.09
N MET A 203 5.93 -8.42 -2.27
CA MET A 203 7.00 -8.81 -3.21
C MET A 203 8.39 -8.64 -2.59
N ALA A 204 8.60 -7.57 -1.83
CA ALA A 204 9.86 -7.39 -1.09
C ALA A 204 10.04 -8.47 0.00
N ALA A 205 8.95 -8.95 0.58
CA ALA A 205 8.94 -10.00 1.60
C ALA A 205 9.20 -11.41 1.05
N GLU A 206 8.95 -11.66 -0.25
CA GLU A 206 9.08 -13.00 -0.87
C GLU A 206 10.46 -13.62 -0.62
N LYS A 207 11.52 -12.82 -0.68
CA LYS A 207 12.90 -13.29 -0.40
C LYS A 207 13.11 -13.79 1.03
N LYS A 208 12.22 -13.42 1.95
CA LYS A 208 12.28 -13.80 3.37
C LYS A 208 11.32 -14.93 3.72
N GLY A 209 10.38 -15.29 2.84
CA GLY A 209 9.39 -16.35 3.05
C GLY A 209 8.28 -16.01 4.03
N ILE A 210 8.35 -14.88 4.71
CA ILE A 210 7.38 -14.40 5.69
C ILE A 210 7.04 -12.94 5.49
N PHE A 211 5.95 -12.46 6.10
CA PHE A 211 5.70 -11.05 6.34
C PHE A 211 5.12 -10.83 7.74
N ILE A 212 5.43 -9.70 8.35
CA ILE A 212 5.00 -9.32 9.70
C ILE A 212 3.91 -8.26 9.54
N VAL A 213 2.77 -8.47 10.20
CA VAL A 213 1.60 -7.60 10.08
C VAL A 213 0.91 -7.45 11.42
N GLU A 214 0.32 -6.29 11.71
CA GLU A 214 -0.58 -6.19 12.86
C GLU A 214 -1.96 -6.81 12.55
N CYS A 215 -2.60 -7.34 13.61
CA CYS A 215 -3.94 -7.92 13.50
C CYS A 215 -4.95 -6.80 13.24
N GLU A 216 -5.43 -6.73 12.01
CA GLU A 216 -6.36 -5.73 11.55
C GLU A 216 -7.70 -6.30 11.11
N SER A 217 -8.72 -5.45 11.17
CA SER A 217 -10.04 -5.79 10.67
C SER A 217 -10.10 -5.71 9.13
N ARG A 218 -11.20 -6.20 8.57
CA ARG A 218 -11.45 -6.12 7.12
C ARG A 218 -11.42 -4.69 6.58
N ARG A 219 -11.63 -3.67 7.43
CA ARG A 219 -11.71 -2.26 7.04
C ARG A 219 -10.74 -1.40 7.84
N LEU A 220 -9.99 -0.59 7.12
CA LEU A 220 -9.17 0.50 7.63
C LEU A 220 -9.73 1.83 7.09
N GLY A 221 -10.55 2.50 7.87
CA GLY A 221 -11.31 3.65 7.39
C GLY A 221 -12.23 3.28 6.23
N ASN A 222 -12.00 3.89 5.05
CA ASN A 222 -12.75 3.61 3.83
C ASN A 222 -12.11 2.53 2.95
N LEU A 223 -10.94 2.01 3.34
CA LEU A 223 -10.20 1.01 2.58
C LEU A 223 -10.55 -0.41 3.02
N LEU A 224 -10.49 -1.34 2.08
CA LEU A 224 -10.70 -2.75 2.32
C LEU A 224 -9.35 -3.49 2.27
N VAL A 225 -9.05 -4.23 3.32
CA VAL A 225 -7.91 -5.16 3.33
C VAL A 225 -8.25 -6.34 2.40
N PRO A 226 -7.36 -6.71 1.47
CA PRO A 226 -7.60 -7.83 0.55
C PRO A 226 -7.86 -9.15 1.29
N ALA A 227 -8.80 -9.94 0.81
CA ALA A 227 -9.21 -11.17 1.47
C ALA A 227 -8.07 -12.18 1.67
N VAL A 228 -7.12 -12.22 0.75
CA VAL A 228 -5.95 -13.11 0.85
C VAL A 228 -5.06 -12.74 2.06
N ILE A 229 -4.94 -11.46 2.38
CA ILE A 229 -4.20 -10.99 3.57
C ILE A 229 -4.92 -11.45 4.85
N LEU A 230 -6.25 -11.29 4.92
CA LEU A 230 -7.03 -11.74 6.07
C LEU A 230 -6.90 -13.25 6.29
N ARG A 231 -6.99 -14.05 5.21
CA ARG A 231 -6.77 -15.50 5.29
C ARG A 231 -5.34 -15.86 5.73
N ALA A 232 -4.34 -15.12 5.25
CA ALA A 232 -2.95 -15.32 5.67
C ALA A 232 -2.77 -14.99 7.16
N MET A 233 -3.44 -13.94 7.66
CA MET A 233 -3.43 -13.59 9.08
C MET A 233 -4.11 -14.66 9.94
N GLU A 234 -5.25 -15.23 9.52
CA GLU A 234 -5.96 -16.30 10.21
C GLU A 234 -5.12 -17.57 10.37
N ARG A 235 -4.25 -17.85 9.38
CA ARG A 235 -3.37 -19.04 9.35
C ARG A 235 -1.94 -18.77 9.80
N GLY A 236 -1.65 -17.51 10.17
CA GLY A 236 -0.32 -17.05 10.56
C GLY A 236 0.09 -17.43 11.98
N TYR A 237 1.36 -17.20 12.27
CA TYR A 237 1.87 -17.22 13.63
C TYR A 237 1.30 -16.06 14.44
N ARG A 238 1.00 -16.28 15.71
CA ARG A 238 0.32 -15.33 16.59
C ARG A 238 1.28 -14.82 17.66
N VAL A 239 1.63 -13.54 17.60
CA VAL A 239 2.47 -12.88 18.62
C VAL A 239 1.60 -11.94 19.44
N LEU A 240 1.54 -12.14 20.76
CA LEU A 240 0.84 -11.27 21.69
C LEU A 240 1.81 -10.25 22.29
N LEU A 241 1.52 -8.97 22.09
CA LEU A 241 2.13 -7.91 22.87
C LEU A 241 1.21 -7.53 24.05
N TYR A 242 1.81 -7.37 25.22
CA TYR A 242 1.08 -6.97 26.41
C TYR A 242 1.87 -5.94 27.22
N ASP A 243 1.14 -5.06 27.91
CA ASP A 243 1.72 -4.06 28.82
C ASP A 243 0.66 -3.60 29.84
N THR A 244 1.09 -2.94 30.90
CA THR A 244 0.20 -2.37 31.91
C THR A 244 -0.70 -1.28 31.31
N LEU A 245 -1.86 -1.06 31.88
CA LEU A 245 -2.77 -0.01 31.46
C LEU A 245 -2.09 1.38 31.51
N GLU A 246 -1.28 1.62 32.54
CA GLU A 246 -0.56 2.89 32.72
C GLU A 246 0.41 3.15 31.56
N ASN A 247 1.21 2.17 31.17
CA ASN A 247 2.13 2.27 30.03
C ASN A 247 1.37 2.49 28.71
N ARG A 248 0.29 1.77 28.52
CA ARG A 248 -0.59 1.90 27.32
C ARG A 248 -1.20 3.29 27.21
N VAL A 249 -1.71 3.85 28.32
CA VAL A 249 -2.21 5.23 28.37
C VAL A 249 -1.11 6.22 28.03
N ARG A 250 0.09 6.05 28.60
CA ARG A 250 1.26 6.90 28.31
C ARG A 250 1.61 6.87 26.82
N CYS A 251 1.62 5.67 26.22
CA CYS A 251 1.92 5.49 24.78
C CYS A 251 0.91 6.25 23.92
N ILE A 252 -0.39 6.10 24.19
CA ILE A 252 -1.46 6.79 23.46
C ILE A 252 -1.38 8.32 23.63
N CYS A 253 -1.19 8.79 24.87
CA CYS A 253 -0.99 10.22 25.12
C CYS A 253 0.16 10.77 24.26
N GLN A 254 1.31 10.07 24.24
CA GLN A 254 2.44 10.48 23.43
C GLN A 254 2.13 10.49 21.93
N GLU A 255 1.34 9.56 21.43
CA GLU A 255 0.99 9.46 20.02
C GLU A 255 0.08 10.58 19.54
N TYR A 256 -0.92 10.95 20.34
CA TYR A 256 -1.92 11.96 19.94
C TYR A 256 -1.59 13.39 20.40
N THR A 257 -0.63 13.57 21.33
CA THR A 257 -0.23 14.90 21.82
C THR A 257 1.15 15.35 21.32
N ARG A 258 1.91 14.51 20.59
CA ARG A 258 3.16 14.89 19.94
C ARG A 258 2.87 15.63 18.64
N GLY A 259 3.13 16.93 18.62
CA GLY A 259 3.04 17.77 17.42
C GLY A 259 3.01 19.26 17.79
N PRO A 260 3.30 20.18 16.84
CA PRO A 260 3.33 21.61 17.08
C PRO A 260 1.94 22.22 17.39
N GLN A 261 0.87 21.45 17.24
CA GLN A 261 -0.48 21.80 17.64
C GLN A 261 -1.12 20.62 18.35
N GLN A 262 -1.34 20.79 19.65
CA GLN A 262 -2.25 19.92 20.39
C GLN A 262 -3.61 19.97 19.67
N ASN A 263 -3.97 18.86 19.02
CA ASN A 263 -5.14 18.83 18.16
C ASN A 263 -6.41 18.52 18.98
N VAL A 264 -6.60 19.28 20.10
CA VAL A 264 -7.74 19.12 21.00
C VAL A 264 -9.08 19.17 20.25
N PRO A 265 -9.33 20.11 19.30
CA PRO A 265 -10.57 20.10 18.53
C PRO A 265 -10.79 18.79 17.75
N ALA A 266 -9.78 18.24 17.11
CA ALA A 266 -9.91 16.98 16.38
C ALA A 266 -10.12 15.79 17.32
N LEU A 267 -9.49 15.79 18.51
CA LEU A 267 -9.74 14.79 19.53
C LEU A 267 -11.19 14.86 20.04
N GLN A 268 -11.73 16.08 20.25
CA GLN A 268 -13.12 16.28 20.66
C GLN A 268 -14.11 15.84 19.56
N GLU A 269 -13.84 16.13 18.31
CA GLU A 269 -14.65 15.66 17.17
C GLU A 269 -14.68 14.13 17.12
N ALA A 270 -13.50 13.49 17.20
CA ALA A 270 -13.39 12.03 17.24
C ALA A 270 -14.11 11.42 18.45
N THR A 271 -13.99 12.04 19.63
CA THR A 271 -14.72 11.62 20.85
C THR A 271 -16.22 11.75 20.65
N SER A 272 -16.69 12.82 19.99
CA SER A 272 -18.11 13.03 19.71
C SER A 272 -18.69 11.95 18.78
N ALA A 273 -17.90 11.38 17.87
CA ALA A 273 -18.32 10.24 17.06
C ALA A 273 -18.62 8.96 17.87
N LEU A 274 -18.18 8.90 19.14
CA LEU A 274 -18.48 7.77 20.05
C LEU A 274 -19.82 7.93 20.79
N GLU A 275 -20.59 8.99 20.56
CA GLU A 275 -21.84 9.27 21.29
C GLU A 275 -22.82 8.10 21.24
N LYS A 276 -22.95 7.44 20.10
CA LYS A 276 -23.82 6.26 19.94
C LYS A 276 -23.43 5.04 20.80
N TYR A 277 -22.17 5.01 21.31
CA TYR A 277 -21.67 3.91 22.15
C TYR A 277 -21.58 4.30 23.62
N LEU A 278 -21.24 5.55 23.92
CA LEU A 278 -20.96 6.04 25.26
C LEU A 278 -22.11 6.89 25.86
N GLY A 279 -23.00 7.41 25.00
CA GLY A 279 -24.05 8.34 25.35
C GLY A 279 -23.58 9.80 25.45
N ALA A 280 -24.47 10.76 25.17
CA ALA A 280 -24.19 12.19 25.06
C ALA A 280 -23.55 12.77 26.34
N ARG A 281 -24.05 12.39 27.53
CA ARG A 281 -23.52 12.87 28.82
C ARG A 281 -22.04 12.51 28.99
N ARG A 282 -21.68 11.26 28.71
CA ARG A 282 -20.30 10.81 28.88
C ARG A 282 -19.35 11.44 27.87
N VAL A 283 -19.79 11.59 26.63
CA VAL A 283 -19.03 12.31 25.59
C VAL A 283 -18.79 13.75 25.99
N ALA A 284 -19.80 14.45 26.55
CA ALA A 284 -19.63 15.82 27.04
C ALA A 284 -18.58 15.90 28.17
N GLU A 285 -18.61 14.97 29.14
CA GLU A 285 -17.62 14.87 30.22
C GLU A 285 -16.19 14.66 29.65
N LEU A 286 -16.02 13.73 28.70
CA LEU A 286 -14.72 13.45 28.07
C LEU A 286 -14.21 14.67 27.28
N ASN A 287 -15.09 15.36 26.54
CA ASN A 287 -14.73 16.57 25.82
C ASN A 287 -14.32 17.74 26.75
N GLN A 288 -14.92 17.83 27.95
CA GLN A 288 -14.46 18.79 28.97
C GLN A 288 -13.07 18.43 29.53
N LEU A 289 -12.78 17.13 29.70
CA LEU A 289 -11.46 16.68 30.11
C LEU A 289 -10.40 16.95 29.02
N LEU A 290 -10.74 16.71 27.74
CA LEU A 290 -9.87 17.07 26.61
C LEU A 290 -9.57 18.58 26.56
N ALA A 291 -10.59 19.42 26.78
CA ALA A 291 -10.40 20.88 26.84
C ALA A 291 -9.50 21.35 28.01
N ARG A 292 -9.40 20.53 29.08
CA ARG A 292 -8.51 20.77 30.23
C ARG A 292 -7.18 20.01 30.11
N GLU A 293 -6.90 19.43 28.96
CA GLU A 293 -5.68 18.63 28.65
C GLU A 293 -5.47 17.42 29.61
N LYS A 294 -6.54 16.88 30.16
CA LYS A 294 -6.51 15.66 31.00
C LYS A 294 -6.57 14.40 30.15
N PHE A 295 -5.60 14.28 29.22
CA PHE A 295 -5.55 13.22 28.22
C PHE A 295 -5.46 11.82 28.84
N ASP A 296 -4.70 11.69 29.94
CA ASP A 296 -4.53 10.44 30.70
C ASP A 296 -5.87 9.89 31.20
N GLN A 297 -6.74 10.76 31.74
CA GLN A 297 -8.06 10.37 32.23
C GLN A 297 -8.99 9.96 31.09
N VAL A 298 -8.95 10.68 29.97
CA VAL A 298 -9.76 10.38 28.78
C VAL A 298 -9.36 9.03 28.21
N PHE A 299 -8.06 8.82 27.94
CA PHE A 299 -7.61 7.59 27.30
C PHE A 299 -7.67 6.38 28.24
N SER A 300 -7.43 6.55 29.55
CA SER A 300 -7.66 5.48 30.52
C SER A 300 -9.12 5.02 30.52
N PHE A 301 -10.07 5.96 30.49
CA PHE A 301 -11.49 5.63 30.39
C PHE A 301 -11.83 4.94 29.08
N LEU A 302 -11.36 5.47 27.95
CA LEU A 302 -11.65 4.91 26.63
C LEU A 302 -11.06 3.50 26.45
N LEU A 303 -9.83 3.28 26.93
CA LEU A 303 -9.22 1.95 26.89
C LEU A 303 -10.05 0.95 27.68
N THR A 304 -10.34 1.23 28.94
CA THR A 304 -10.99 0.27 29.84
C THR A 304 -12.46 0.04 29.55
N ARG A 305 -13.20 1.08 29.09
CA ARG A 305 -14.66 1.01 28.94
C ARG A 305 -15.14 0.86 27.51
N HIS A 306 -14.29 1.11 26.53
CA HIS A 306 -14.68 1.04 25.13
C HIS A 306 -13.80 0.09 24.32
N TYR A 307 -12.47 0.32 24.25
CA TYR A 307 -11.61 -0.44 23.34
C TYR A 307 -11.31 -1.86 23.83
N ASP A 308 -10.86 -2.06 25.06
CA ASP A 308 -10.48 -3.39 25.55
C ASP A 308 -11.62 -4.42 25.49
N PRO A 309 -12.89 -4.04 25.82
CA PRO A 309 -14.01 -4.96 25.65
C PRO A 309 -14.30 -5.35 24.19
N LEU A 310 -13.93 -4.51 23.22
CA LEU A 310 -14.13 -4.79 21.79
C LEU A 310 -13.10 -5.79 21.26
N TYR A 311 -11.83 -5.64 21.64
CA TYR A 311 -10.72 -6.43 21.08
C TYR A 311 -10.57 -7.81 21.73
N LYS A 312 -10.94 -7.96 23.00
CA LYS A 312 -10.87 -9.23 23.75
C LYS A 312 -9.49 -9.92 23.77
N TYR A 313 -8.41 -9.15 23.55
CA TYR A 313 -7.05 -9.69 23.69
C TYR A 313 -6.69 -9.84 25.17
N PRO A 314 -5.89 -10.89 25.53
CA PRO A 314 -5.35 -11.00 26.86
C PRO A 314 -4.47 -9.80 27.23
N ALA A 315 -4.59 -9.33 28.48
CA ALA A 315 -3.69 -8.30 29.04
C ALA A 315 -2.36 -8.89 29.55
N GLU A 316 -2.27 -10.22 29.61
CA GLU A 316 -1.16 -11.01 30.15
C GLU A 316 -0.81 -12.15 29.18
N PRO A 317 0.33 -12.82 29.33
CA PRO A 317 0.71 -13.97 28.51
C PRO A 317 -0.38 -15.04 28.44
N SER A 318 -0.64 -15.58 27.26
CA SER A 318 -1.64 -16.61 27.02
C SER A 318 -1.05 -17.75 26.19
N PRO A 319 -1.37 -19.02 26.49
CA PRO A 319 -0.92 -20.19 25.74
C PRO A 319 -1.51 -20.27 24.32
N ASP A 320 -2.51 -19.43 24.00
CA ASP A 320 -3.11 -19.37 22.67
C ASP A 320 -2.22 -18.66 21.65
N TYR A 321 -1.03 -18.17 22.04
CA TYR A 321 -0.11 -17.42 21.19
C TYR A 321 1.24 -18.14 21.11
N ASP A 322 1.84 -18.14 19.93
CA ASP A 322 3.15 -18.74 19.68
C ASP A 322 4.28 -18.00 20.41
N LEU A 323 4.09 -16.69 20.63
CA LEU A 323 5.00 -15.86 21.40
C LEU A 323 4.23 -14.78 22.16
N CYS A 324 4.56 -14.57 23.44
CA CYS A 324 4.06 -13.46 24.26
C CYS A 324 5.23 -12.57 24.70
N VAL A 325 5.14 -11.26 24.45
CA VAL A 325 6.21 -10.30 24.74
C VAL A 325 5.66 -9.06 25.44
N SER A 326 6.27 -8.70 26.57
CA SER A 326 6.01 -7.42 27.23
C SER A 326 6.67 -6.29 26.45
N THR A 327 5.97 -5.17 26.33
CA THR A 327 6.50 -3.95 25.70
C THR A 327 6.92 -2.88 26.71
N ALA A 328 7.01 -3.24 27.98
CA ALA A 328 7.54 -2.35 29.02
C ALA A 328 8.97 -1.87 28.71
N ASP A 329 9.78 -2.74 28.10
CA ASP A 329 11.04 -2.40 27.44
C ASP A 329 10.92 -2.74 25.94
N MET A 330 10.82 -1.70 25.10
CA MET A 330 10.66 -1.85 23.65
C MET A 330 11.91 -2.40 22.96
N ASP A 331 13.12 -2.12 23.47
CA ASP A 331 14.37 -2.63 22.89
C ASP A 331 14.48 -4.14 23.10
N GLU A 332 14.14 -4.60 24.28
CA GLU A 332 14.06 -6.03 24.58
C GLU A 332 12.95 -6.71 23.76
N ALA A 333 11.77 -6.09 23.65
CA ALA A 333 10.66 -6.59 22.86
C ALA A 333 11.03 -6.82 21.39
N VAL A 334 11.65 -5.81 20.74
CA VAL A 334 12.13 -5.91 19.37
C VAL A 334 13.14 -7.04 19.22
N SER A 335 14.15 -7.08 20.10
CA SER A 335 15.20 -8.10 20.06
C SER A 335 14.64 -9.52 20.21
N ARG A 336 13.66 -9.71 21.10
CA ARG A 336 13.01 -10.99 21.34
C ARG A 336 12.15 -11.44 20.18
N VAL A 337 11.30 -10.55 19.64
CA VAL A 337 10.45 -10.83 18.48
C VAL A 337 11.31 -11.13 17.25
N LYS A 338 12.33 -10.33 16.97
CA LYS A 338 13.26 -10.55 15.85
C LYS A 338 13.93 -11.92 15.92
N ARG A 339 14.51 -12.25 17.07
CA ARG A 339 15.21 -13.54 17.28
C ARG A 339 14.26 -14.72 17.05
N TRP A 340 13.04 -14.62 17.55
CA TRP A 340 12.03 -15.66 17.36
C TRP A 340 11.62 -15.79 15.88
N ILE A 341 11.38 -14.65 15.18
CA ILE A 341 11.06 -14.65 13.75
C ILE A 341 12.17 -15.31 12.94
N MET A 342 13.44 -14.97 13.21
CA MET A 342 14.58 -15.54 12.51
C MET A 342 14.77 -17.05 12.76
N SER A 343 14.15 -17.61 13.81
CA SER A 343 14.14 -19.05 14.09
C SER A 343 13.00 -19.81 13.39
N LEU A 344 12.06 -19.10 12.76
CA LEU A 344 10.94 -19.74 12.07
C LEU A 344 11.39 -20.53 10.84
N PRO A 345 10.79 -21.70 10.61
CA PRO A 345 11.19 -22.57 9.52
C PRO A 345 10.99 -21.96 8.12
N GLU A 346 10.09 -21.01 7.95
CA GLU A 346 9.82 -20.30 6.70
C GLU A 346 10.79 -19.13 6.46
N TYR A 347 11.45 -18.63 7.50
CA TYR A 347 12.35 -17.50 7.37
C TYR A 347 13.58 -17.88 6.53
N GLU A 348 13.82 -17.17 5.42
CA GLU A 348 14.93 -17.38 4.48
C GLU A 348 14.99 -18.75 3.75
N ARG A 349 13.93 -19.57 3.78
CA ARG A 349 13.90 -20.86 3.06
C ARG A 349 13.94 -20.75 1.52
N VAL A 350 13.73 -19.58 0.96
CA VAL A 350 13.62 -19.37 -0.51
C VAL A 350 14.96 -19.56 -1.26
N LYS A 351 16.05 -19.94 -0.58
CA LYS A 351 17.37 -20.14 -1.24
C LYS A 351 17.55 -21.49 -1.95
N GLY A 352 16.54 -22.36 -2.06
CA GLY A 352 16.73 -23.72 -2.57
C GLY A 352 15.62 -24.32 -3.44
N GLY A 353 14.56 -23.60 -3.78
CA GLY A 353 13.49 -24.09 -4.64
C GLY A 353 13.42 -23.31 -5.94
N GLU A 354 13.69 -23.99 -7.06
CA GLU A 354 13.41 -23.48 -8.40
C GLU A 354 11.96 -23.00 -8.49
N LEU A 355 11.78 -21.80 -9.01
CA LEU A 355 10.48 -21.24 -9.41
C LEU A 355 9.98 -22.00 -10.67
N ASP A 356 9.73 -23.30 -10.54
CA ASP A 356 8.98 -24.09 -11.51
C ASP A 356 7.51 -24.08 -11.08
N GLY A 357 6.69 -23.29 -11.79
CA GLY A 357 5.25 -23.49 -11.70
C GLY A 357 4.35 -22.27 -11.62
N ILE A 358 4.66 -21.18 -12.30
CA ILE A 358 3.56 -20.34 -12.82
C ILE A 358 3.49 -20.66 -14.32
N GLY A 359 2.74 -21.77 -14.61
CA GLY A 359 2.56 -22.28 -15.94
C GLY A 359 2.05 -21.20 -16.89
N GLU A 360 2.71 -21.12 -18.03
CA GLU A 360 2.14 -20.56 -19.25
C GLU A 360 0.80 -21.24 -19.51
N ASN A 361 -0.28 -20.58 -19.14
CA ASN A 361 -1.60 -20.92 -19.66
C ASN A 361 -1.62 -20.42 -21.10
N THR A 362 -1.07 -21.24 -22.00
CA THR A 362 -1.22 -21.08 -23.43
C THR A 362 -2.71 -21.02 -23.75
N ALA A 363 -3.11 -19.89 -24.28
CA ALA A 363 -4.43 -19.63 -24.81
C ALA A 363 -4.78 -20.71 -25.83
N GLY A 364 -5.67 -21.63 -25.44
CA GLY A 364 -6.41 -22.45 -26.38
C GLY A 364 -7.30 -21.57 -27.22
N GLY A 365 -6.95 -21.37 -28.49
CA GLY A 365 -7.80 -20.73 -29.46
C GLY A 365 -9.10 -21.53 -29.63
N PRO A 366 -10.22 -20.89 -30.03
CA PRO A 366 -11.49 -21.56 -30.24
C PRO A 366 -11.37 -22.59 -31.37
N PRO A 367 -12.01 -23.75 -31.28
CA PRO A 367 -11.99 -24.77 -32.33
C PRO A 367 -12.64 -24.24 -33.61
N GLY A 368 -11.96 -24.39 -34.72
CA GLY A 368 -12.46 -24.07 -36.05
C GLY A 368 -13.71 -24.89 -36.40
N PRO A 369 -14.53 -24.41 -37.35
CA PRO A 369 -15.80 -25.04 -37.71
C PRO A 369 -15.56 -26.40 -38.35
N ARG A 370 -16.30 -27.43 -37.89
CA ARG A 370 -16.31 -28.78 -38.50
C ARG A 370 -16.87 -28.73 -39.93
N PRO A 371 -16.30 -29.50 -40.86
CA PRO A 371 -16.88 -29.62 -42.20
C PRO A 371 -18.21 -30.35 -42.17
N VAL A 372 -19.19 -29.81 -42.90
CA VAL A 372 -20.53 -30.38 -43.12
C VAL A 372 -20.36 -31.54 -44.10
N PRO A 373 -20.92 -32.76 -43.84
CA PRO A 373 -20.90 -33.84 -44.83
C PRO A 373 -21.88 -33.48 -45.96
N GLY A 374 -21.39 -33.60 -47.19
CA GLY A 374 -22.16 -33.39 -48.40
C GLY A 374 -23.30 -34.38 -48.55
N ALA A 375 -24.45 -33.87 -48.95
CA ALA A 375 -25.55 -34.66 -49.50
C ALA A 375 -25.32 -34.77 -51.00
N GLY A 376 -25.31 -36.02 -51.45
CA GLY A 376 -25.45 -36.36 -52.85
C GLY A 376 -26.84 -36.14 -53.37
#